data_9b70075e59143f46b4427be95f7e62f2
#
_entry.id   9b70075e59143f46b4427be95f7e62f2
#
_cell.length_a   1.000
_cell.length_b   1.000
_cell.length_c   1.000
_cell.angle_alpha   90.00
_cell.angle_beta   90.00
_cell.angle_gamma   90.00
#
_symmetry.space_group_name_H-M   'P 1'
#
loop_
_entity.id
_entity.type
_entity.pdbx_description
1 polymer ?
#
loop_
_entity_poly.entity_id
_entity_poly.type
_entity_poly.pdbx_seq_one_letter_code
_entity_poly.pdbx_strand_id
1 'polypeptide(L)'
;MAAGNWVDWNTGDLVTAAAFQDIQDSIVFIFADETAANAALTNKVEGTIFYDTTANVLKAWDGSAWISAETGDIEGVTAGTNLNGGGTSGTVTVNLDSTVTAISLQDYAEVDQSLSSSSGVLAIDLDSGNTGTITLTENITDIDFTNVPANGVSTFTLQITQDSTDRTVAINAVTVNGGGNVTAKTAGGAGYTMSTGSGAIDLVTFLFVDAGTPLLNALQNFS
;
A
#
# COMPACT_ATOMS: atom_id res chain seq x y z
N MET A 1 -42.58 19.75 -11.09
CA MET A 1 -42.45 20.63 -12.28
C MET A 1 -42.30 19.75 -13.50
N ALA A 2 -43.14 19.90 -14.51
CA ALA A 2 -42.94 19.20 -15.79
C ALA A 2 -41.72 19.82 -16.48
N ALA A 3 -40.83 18.98 -16.99
CA ALA A 3 -39.64 19.42 -17.69
C ALA A 3 -39.97 20.31 -18.87
N GLY A 4 -39.50 21.54 -18.80
CA GLY A 4 -39.10 22.35 -19.91
C GLY A 4 -40.11 22.62 -21.05
N ASN A 5 -41.08 23.47 -20.84
CA ASN A 5 -41.50 24.33 -21.94
C ASN A 5 -40.49 25.48 -22.03
N TRP A 6 -39.48 25.34 -22.89
CA TRP A 6 -38.70 26.48 -23.33
C TRP A 6 -39.65 27.40 -24.11
N VAL A 7 -39.90 28.60 -23.58
CA VAL A 7 -40.68 29.62 -24.31
C VAL A 7 -39.80 30.18 -25.38
N ASP A 8 -40.16 29.95 -26.63
CA ASP A 8 -39.50 30.56 -27.80
C ASP A 8 -39.98 31.99 -27.91
N TRP A 9 -39.17 32.96 -27.52
CA TRP A 9 -39.51 34.37 -27.52
C TRP A 9 -39.34 34.94 -28.93
N ASN A 10 -40.43 35.41 -29.51
CA ASN A 10 -40.41 36.09 -30.82
C ASN A 10 -40.50 37.61 -30.66
N THR A 11 -40.08 38.32 -31.70
CA THR A 11 -40.20 39.80 -31.75
C THR A 11 -41.65 40.23 -31.59
N GLY A 12 -41.99 40.95 -30.51
CA GLY A 12 -43.35 41.39 -30.20
C GLY A 12 -44.07 40.61 -29.11
N ASP A 13 -43.46 39.51 -28.58
CA ASP A 13 -44.00 38.81 -27.45
C ASP A 13 -43.96 39.63 -26.17
N LEU A 14 -45.05 39.65 -25.41
CA LEU A 14 -45.13 40.34 -24.14
C LEU A 14 -44.57 39.42 -23.01
N VAL A 15 -43.45 39.84 -22.44
CA VAL A 15 -42.93 39.18 -21.22
C VAL A 15 -43.82 39.55 -20.04
N THR A 16 -44.56 38.59 -19.54
CA THR A 16 -45.38 38.77 -18.33
C THR A 16 -44.53 38.70 -17.08
N ALA A 17 -44.98 39.28 -15.96
CA ALA A 17 -44.32 39.15 -14.67
C ALA A 17 -44.12 37.66 -14.24
N ALA A 18 -45.10 36.81 -14.59
CA ALA A 18 -44.98 35.36 -14.31
C ALA A 18 -43.89 34.69 -15.13
N ALA A 19 -43.76 35.02 -16.45
CA ALA A 19 -42.72 34.48 -17.30
C ALA A 19 -41.34 34.97 -16.85
N PHE A 20 -41.24 36.21 -16.36
CA PHE A 20 -39.99 36.72 -15.81
C PHE A 20 -39.61 36.03 -14.49
N GLN A 21 -40.59 35.71 -13.66
CA GLN A 21 -40.37 34.94 -12.44
C GLN A 21 -39.89 33.53 -12.74
N ASP A 22 -40.50 32.84 -13.71
CA ASP A 22 -40.05 31.50 -14.17
C ASP A 22 -38.59 31.48 -14.62
N ILE A 23 -38.14 32.57 -15.30
CA ILE A 23 -36.73 32.74 -15.70
C ILE A 23 -35.86 32.90 -14.45
N GLN A 24 -36.26 33.76 -13.50
CA GLN A 24 -35.48 34.00 -12.28
C GLN A 24 -35.35 32.74 -11.43
N ASP A 25 -36.40 31.92 -11.38
CA ASP A 25 -36.37 30.66 -10.65
C ASP A 25 -35.51 29.55 -11.31
N SER A 26 -35.12 29.78 -12.56
CA SER A 26 -34.35 28.82 -13.38
C SER A 26 -32.86 29.16 -13.52
N ILE A 27 -32.41 30.31 -13.01
CA ILE A 27 -31.01 30.74 -13.14
C ILE A 27 -30.18 30.40 -11.92
N VAL A 28 -28.89 30.13 -12.17
CA VAL A 28 -27.88 30.01 -11.11
C VAL A 28 -27.35 31.41 -10.82
N PHE A 29 -27.55 31.91 -9.63
CA PHE A 29 -26.99 33.17 -9.18
C PHE A 29 -25.48 33.02 -8.89
N ILE A 30 -24.75 34.14 -8.94
CA ILE A 30 -23.33 34.16 -8.58
C ILE A 30 -23.12 35.22 -7.52
N PHE A 31 -22.61 34.78 -6.36
CA PHE A 31 -22.31 35.61 -5.21
C PHE A 31 -20.93 35.31 -4.66
N ALA A 32 -20.38 36.26 -3.91
CA ALA A 32 -19.10 36.07 -3.24
C ALA A 32 -19.17 34.97 -2.19
N ASP A 33 -20.23 34.93 -1.41
CA ASP A 33 -20.45 34.02 -0.29
C ASP A 33 -21.94 33.95 0.10
N GLU A 34 -22.25 33.14 1.12
CA GLU A 34 -23.62 33.00 1.67
C GLU A 34 -24.18 34.32 2.23
N THR A 35 -23.32 35.18 2.78
CA THR A 35 -23.75 36.47 3.32
C THR A 35 -24.30 37.37 2.22
N ALA A 36 -23.57 37.45 1.10
CA ALA A 36 -23.97 38.18 -0.09
C ALA A 36 -25.25 37.57 -0.71
N ALA A 37 -25.31 36.23 -0.78
CA ALA A 37 -26.48 35.54 -1.29
C ALA A 37 -27.71 35.79 -0.42
N ASN A 38 -27.60 35.75 0.91
CA ASN A 38 -28.69 36.03 1.86
C ASN A 38 -29.15 37.47 1.79
N ALA A 39 -28.25 38.42 1.58
CA ALA A 39 -28.61 39.83 1.43
C ALA A 39 -29.39 40.11 0.15
N ALA A 40 -29.09 39.42 -0.94
CA ALA A 40 -29.70 39.61 -2.26
C ALA A 40 -30.98 38.76 -2.43
N LEU A 41 -31.01 37.54 -1.95
CA LEU A 41 -32.08 36.57 -2.14
C LEU A 41 -32.97 36.50 -0.87
N THR A 42 -33.71 37.54 -0.62
CA THR A 42 -34.56 37.66 0.59
C THR A 42 -35.79 36.72 0.59
N ASN A 43 -36.24 36.31 -0.62
CA ASN A 43 -37.42 35.44 -0.81
C ASN A 43 -37.03 34.10 -1.43
N LYS A 44 -35.82 33.60 -1.12
CA LYS A 44 -35.37 32.30 -1.62
C LYS A 44 -36.26 31.17 -1.14
N VAL A 45 -36.50 30.20 -1.99
CA VAL A 45 -37.26 28.99 -1.72
C VAL A 45 -36.35 27.77 -1.76
N GLU A 46 -36.77 26.65 -1.18
CA GLU A 46 -36.05 25.38 -1.30
C GLU A 46 -35.77 25.06 -2.76
N GLY A 47 -34.51 24.69 -3.06
CA GLY A 47 -34.02 24.48 -4.43
C GLY A 47 -33.42 25.72 -5.11
N THR A 48 -33.47 26.91 -4.50
CA THR A 48 -32.71 28.08 -5.00
C THR A 48 -31.22 27.76 -4.97
N ILE A 49 -30.52 28.02 -6.08
CA ILE A 49 -29.09 27.69 -6.23
C ILE A 49 -28.26 28.93 -6.54
N PHE A 50 -27.03 28.97 -6.03
CA PHE A 50 -26.04 29.95 -6.42
C PHE A 50 -24.63 29.34 -6.45
N TYR A 51 -23.74 29.99 -7.21
CA TYR A 51 -22.32 29.68 -7.21
C TYR A 51 -21.58 30.63 -6.25
N ASP A 52 -20.94 30.04 -5.22
CA ASP A 52 -20.10 30.75 -4.26
C ASP A 52 -18.70 30.89 -4.84
N THR A 53 -18.28 32.12 -5.18
CA THR A 53 -17.00 32.40 -5.82
C THR A 53 -15.83 32.39 -4.85
N THR A 54 -16.07 32.50 -3.54
CA THR A 54 -15.02 32.41 -2.52
C THR A 54 -14.72 30.94 -2.20
N ALA A 55 -15.76 30.11 -2.05
CA ALA A 55 -15.62 28.70 -1.79
C ALA A 55 -15.41 27.87 -3.08
N ASN A 56 -15.70 28.42 -4.28
CA ASN A 56 -15.70 27.74 -5.58
C ASN A 56 -16.63 26.52 -5.62
N VAL A 57 -17.81 26.64 -5.03
CA VAL A 57 -18.81 25.57 -4.98
C VAL A 57 -20.19 26.05 -5.38
N LEU A 58 -21.00 25.13 -5.90
CA LEU A 58 -22.41 25.35 -6.09
C LEU A 58 -23.11 25.11 -4.76
N LYS A 59 -24.03 26.02 -4.36
CA LYS A 59 -24.84 25.88 -3.13
C LYS A 59 -26.32 25.89 -3.46
N ALA A 60 -27.07 25.06 -2.74
CA ALA A 60 -28.52 24.98 -2.82
C ALA A 60 -29.13 25.32 -1.47
N TRP A 61 -30.25 26.03 -1.48
CA TRP A 61 -31.04 26.32 -0.28
C TRP A 61 -31.95 25.13 0.03
N ASP A 62 -31.86 24.55 1.25
CA ASP A 62 -32.64 23.39 1.69
C ASP A 62 -33.94 23.78 2.41
N GLY A 63 -34.30 25.08 2.42
CA GLY A 63 -35.40 25.62 3.16
C GLY A 63 -34.97 26.28 4.49
N SER A 64 -33.79 25.99 5.01
CA SER A 64 -33.25 26.52 6.27
C SER A 64 -31.81 27.03 6.17
N ALA A 65 -30.99 26.40 5.38
CA ALA A 65 -29.56 26.72 5.20
C ALA A 65 -29.10 26.50 3.77
N TRP A 66 -27.91 27.08 3.43
CA TRP A 66 -27.21 26.80 2.20
C TRP A 66 -26.39 25.51 2.39
N ILE A 67 -26.63 24.51 1.56
CA ILE A 67 -25.86 23.27 1.50
C ILE A 67 -25.00 23.29 0.24
N SER A 68 -23.75 22.85 0.35
CA SER A 68 -22.87 22.69 -0.81
C SER A 68 -23.34 21.49 -1.63
N ALA A 69 -23.48 21.67 -2.94
CA ALA A 69 -23.60 20.55 -3.87
C ALA A 69 -22.21 19.94 -4.01
N GLU A 70 -21.88 19.00 -3.13
CA GLU A 70 -20.60 18.31 -3.17
C GLU A 70 -20.53 17.37 -4.36
N THR A 71 -19.38 17.41 -5.06
CA THR A 71 -19.12 16.53 -6.19
C THR A 71 -18.63 15.17 -5.68
N GLY A 72 -19.54 14.32 -5.26
CA GLY A 72 -19.17 12.96 -4.85
C GLY A 72 -20.17 12.37 -3.86
N ASP A 73 -20.70 11.23 -4.20
CA ASP A 73 -21.70 10.50 -3.41
C ASP A 73 -21.05 9.54 -2.38
N ILE A 74 -19.82 9.83 -1.94
CA ILE A 74 -19.15 9.05 -0.90
C ILE A 74 -19.20 9.86 0.42
N GLU A 75 -20.14 9.55 1.30
CA GLU A 75 -20.25 10.17 2.61
C GLU A 75 -19.11 9.76 3.56
N GLY A 76 -18.46 8.66 3.28
CA GLY A 76 -17.30 8.21 4.04
C GLY A 76 -16.73 6.87 3.57
N VAL A 77 -15.47 6.68 3.85
CA VAL A 77 -14.78 5.41 3.68
C VAL A 77 -14.38 4.90 5.06
N THR A 78 -14.87 3.74 5.44
CA THR A 78 -14.51 3.08 6.71
C THR A 78 -13.63 1.88 6.41
N ALA A 79 -12.47 1.83 7.01
CA ALA A 79 -11.59 0.67 6.92
C ALA A 79 -12.24 -0.56 7.57
N GLY A 80 -12.22 -1.69 6.87
CA GLY A 80 -12.66 -2.98 7.40
C GLY A 80 -11.58 -3.70 8.19
N THR A 81 -11.82 -4.96 8.55
CA THR A 81 -10.82 -5.80 9.22
C THR A 81 -9.53 -5.89 8.41
N ASN A 82 -8.37 -5.85 9.05
CA ASN A 82 -7.04 -5.86 8.46
C ASN A 82 -6.68 -4.62 7.62
N LEU A 83 -7.51 -3.59 7.68
CA LEU A 83 -7.25 -2.31 7.03
C LEU A 83 -7.29 -1.19 8.05
N ASN A 84 -6.51 -0.14 7.85
CA ASN A 84 -6.58 1.09 8.63
C ASN A 84 -6.70 2.31 7.71
N GLY A 85 -7.13 3.43 8.29
CA GLY A 85 -7.40 4.65 7.55
C GLY A 85 -8.89 4.85 7.32
N GLY A 86 -9.23 5.66 6.35
CA GLY A 86 -10.61 6.09 6.08
C GLY A 86 -10.79 7.59 6.29
N GLY A 87 -11.96 8.10 5.99
CA GLY A 87 -12.28 9.52 6.14
C GLY A 87 -13.62 9.88 5.51
N THR A 88 -14.10 11.08 5.79
CA THR A 88 -15.40 11.59 5.32
C THR A 88 -15.28 12.75 4.34
N SER A 89 -14.06 13.14 3.94
CA SER A 89 -13.85 14.24 3.00
C SER A 89 -12.48 14.17 2.35
N GLY A 90 -12.33 14.76 1.17
CA GLY A 90 -11.07 14.88 0.45
C GLY A 90 -10.53 13.55 -0.09
N THR A 91 -9.21 13.47 -0.23
CA THR A 91 -8.55 12.20 -0.60
C THR A 91 -8.44 11.30 0.61
N VAL A 92 -9.01 10.10 0.52
CA VAL A 92 -9.00 9.12 1.61
C VAL A 92 -7.98 8.03 1.31
N THR A 93 -7.10 7.78 2.28
CA THR A 93 -6.14 6.67 2.21
C THR A 93 -6.61 5.51 3.07
N VAL A 94 -6.58 4.31 2.51
CA VAL A 94 -6.81 3.05 3.22
C VAL A 94 -5.56 2.20 3.07
N ASN A 95 -4.99 1.76 4.19
CA ASN A 95 -3.78 0.96 4.23
C ASN A 95 -4.07 -0.44 4.76
N LEU A 96 -3.19 -1.38 4.45
CA LEU A 96 -3.15 -2.66 5.14
C LEU A 96 -2.62 -2.45 6.57
N ASP A 97 -3.19 -3.12 7.56
CA ASP A 97 -2.66 -3.11 8.92
C ASP A 97 -1.27 -3.75 8.97
N SER A 98 -0.42 -3.28 9.88
CA SER A 98 0.90 -3.88 10.13
C SER A 98 0.82 -5.31 10.65
N THR A 99 -0.31 -5.69 11.25
CA THR A 99 -0.61 -7.06 11.65
C THR A 99 -1.91 -7.49 11.00
N VAL A 100 -1.80 -8.46 10.10
CA VAL A 100 -2.94 -9.00 9.36
C VAL A 100 -3.29 -10.37 9.93
N THR A 101 -4.55 -10.60 10.28
CA THR A 101 -5.03 -11.82 10.92
C THR A 101 -6.03 -12.56 10.04
N ALA A 102 -6.08 -13.91 10.19
CA ALA A 102 -7.05 -14.76 9.48
C ALA A 102 -7.04 -14.59 7.95
N ILE A 103 -5.86 -14.43 7.35
CA ILE A 103 -5.68 -14.36 5.89
C ILE A 103 -5.44 -15.78 5.34
N SER A 104 -6.12 -16.07 4.22
CA SER A 104 -5.78 -17.17 3.33
C SER A 104 -5.20 -16.59 2.04
N LEU A 105 -3.95 -16.93 1.73
CA LEU A 105 -3.28 -16.54 0.49
C LEU A 105 -3.34 -17.72 -0.48
N GLN A 106 -3.83 -17.46 -1.69
CA GLN A 106 -3.85 -18.41 -2.79
C GLN A 106 -3.07 -17.84 -3.96
N ASP A 107 -2.17 -18.64 -4.52
CA ASP A 107 -1.35 -18.24 -5.67
C ASP A 107 -0.49 -17.00 -5.37
N TYR A 108 0.36 -17.10 -4.35
CA TYR A 108 1.32 -16.06 -4.01
C TYR A 108 2.73 -16.48 -4.43
N ALA A 109 3.58 -15.51 -4.74
CA ALA A 109 5.01 -15.70 -4.95
C ALA A 109 5.78 -14.86 -3.94
N GLU A 110 6.83 -15.45 -3.38
CA GLU A 110 7.81 -14.71 -2.57
C GLU A 110 8.81 -13.98 -3.48
N VAL A 111 9.28 -12.83 -3.03
CA VAL A 111 10.32 -12.10 -3.76
C VAL A 111 11.65 -12.80 -3.58
N ASP A 112 12.29 -13.17 -4.70
CA ASP A 112 13.62 -13.76 -4.71
C ASP A 112 14.70 -12.68 -4.82
N GLN A 113 15.71 -12.76 -3.95
CA GLN A 113 16.88 -11.91 -3.97
C GLN A 113 17.98 -12.58 -4.82
N SER A 114 18.39 -11.93 -5.91
CA SER A 114 19.60 -12.34 -6.63
C SER A 114 20.83 -11.85 -5.85
N LEU A 115 21.49 -12.75 -5.16
CA LEU A 115 22.55 -12.45 -4.20
C LEU A 115 23.95 -12.58 -4.82
N SER A 116 24.89 -11.84 -4.27
CA SER A 116 26.31 -11.95 -4.54
C SER A 116 27.10 -11.75 -3.26
N SER A 117 28.29 -12.38 -3.16
CA SER A 117 29.20 -12.17 -2.05
C SER A 117 30.30 -11.18 -2.41
N SER A 118 30.90 -10.58 -1.39
CA SER A 118 32.07 -9.71 -1.53
C SER A 118 33.00 -9.91 -0.36
N SER A 119 34.25 -10.24 -0.66
CA SER A 119 35.29 -10.51 0.36
C SER A 119 34.89 -11.60 1.37
N GLY A 120 34.18 -12.62 0.89
CA GLY A 120 33.70 -13.73 1.69
C GLY A 120 32.44 -13.45 2.52
N VAL A 121 31.86 -12.28 2.41
CA VAL A 121 30.59 -11.93 3.13
C VAL A 121 29.42 -12.04 2.18
N LEU A 122 28.39 -12.78 2.59
CA LEU A 122 27.08 -12.83 1.96
C LEU A 122 26.09 -12.01 2.78
N ALA A 123 25.72 -10.83 2.27
CA ALA A 123 24.74 -9.96 2.91
C ALA A 123 23.32 -10.33 2.41
N ILE A 124 22.40 -10.50 3.35
CA ILE A 124 21.00 -10.86 3.12
C ILE A 124 20.11 -9.90 3.89
N ASP A 125 19.17 -9.26 3.20
CA ASP A 125 18.23 -8.32 3.79
C ASP A 125 16.80 -8.90 3.74
N LEU A 126 16.21 -9.20 4.92
CA LEU A 126 14.86 -9.79 4.99
C LEU A 126 13.75 -8.82 4.55
N ASP A 127 13.99 -7.51 4.55
CA ASP A 127 13.03 -6.54 3.98
C ASP A 127 12.95 -6.62 2.45
N SER A 128 13.95 -7.21 1.80
CA SER A 128 14.03 -7.37 0.35
C SER A 128 13.41 -8.68 -0.17
N GLY A 129 13.06 -9.61 0.73
CA GLY A 129 12.43 -10.91 0.39
C GLY A 129 12.91 -12.03 1.29
N ASN A 130 12.14 -13.11 1.32
CA ASN A 130 12.38 -14.27 2.18
C ASN A 130 13.07 -15.44 1.45
N THR A 131 13.37 -15.28 0.18
CA THR A 131 14.11 -16.25 -0.63
C THR A 131 15.29 -15.57 -1.32
N GLY A 132 16.33 -16.33 -1.63
CA GLY A 132 17.47 -15.80 -2.37
C GLY A 132 18.23 -16.89 -3.11
N THR A 133 18.86 -16.48 -4.20
CA THR A 133 19.68 -17.34 -5.03
C THR A 133 21.11 -16.78 -5.14
N ILE A 134 22.11 -17.64 -5.04
CA ILE A 134 23.51 -17.30 -5.27
C ILE A 134 24.22 -18.39 -6.05
N THR A 135 25.02 -17.99 -7.05
CA THR A 135 26.08 -18.86 -7.58
C THR A 135 27.39 -18.43 -6.92
N LEU A 136 28.06 -19.36 -6.27
CA LEU A 136 29.28 -19.06 -5.55
C LEU A 136 30.42 -18.71 -6.53
N THR A 137 31.14 -17.64 -6.22
CA THR A 137 32.34 -17.23 -6.94
C THR A 137 33.58 -17.19 -6.03
N GLU A 138 33.35 -17.29 -4.72
CA GLU A 138 34.34 -17.32 -3.66
C GLU A 138 33.85 -18.18 -2.49
N ASN A 139 34.68 -18.46 -1.51
CA ASN A 139 34.25 -19.06 -0.27
C ASN A 139 33.47 -18.03 0.58
N ILE A 140 32.35 -18.42 1.15
CA ILE A 140 31.61 -17.60 2.08
C ILE A 140 32.13 -17.88 3.49
N THR A 141 32.67 -16.85 4.12
CA THR A 141 33.22 -16.89 5.48
C THR A 141 32.31 -16.25 6.52
N ASP A 142 31.30 -15.47 6.08
CA ASP A 142 30.29 -14.84 6.93
C ASP A 142 28.97 -14.70 6.15
N ILE A 143 27.87 -14.93 6.83
CA ILE A 143 26.51 -14.65 6.33
C ILE A 143 25.89 -13.58 7.22
N ASP A 144 25.65 -12.39 6.69
CA ASP A 144 25.13 -11.25 7.43
C ASP A 144 23.65 -11.00 7.10
N PHE A 145 22.78 -11.33 8.05
CA PHE A 145 21.34 -11.09 7.95
C PHE A 145 20.97 -9.77 8.60
N THR A 146 20.31 -8.91 7.84
CA THR A 146 19.75 -7.64 8.31
C THR A 146 18.22 -7.66 8.27
N ASN A 147 17.60 -6.77 9.05
CA ASN A 147 16.13 -6.63 9.16
C ASN A 147 15.41 -7.92 9.58
N VAL A 148 16.10 -8.79 10.33
CA VAL A 148 15.44 -9.94 10.95
C VAL A 148 14.49 -9.43 12.04
N PRO A 149 13.18 -9.75 11.98
CA PRO A 149 12.20 -9.26 12.95
C PRO A 149 12.59 -9.61 14.40
N ALA A 150 12.55 -8.61 15.28
CA ALA A 150 12.89 -8.78 16.69
C ALA A 150 11.86 -9.60 17.48
N ASN A 151 10.67 -9.77 16.94
CA ASN A 151 9.58 -10.54 17.54
C ASN A 151 8.95 -11.45 16.49
N GLY A 152 8.63 -12.68 16.90
CA GLY A 152 7.97 -13.66 16.05
C GLY A 152 8.94 -14.61 15.36
N VAL A 153 8.46 -15.27 14.33
CA VAL A 153 9.22 -16.25 13.56
C VAL A 153 9.35 -15.78 12.13
N SER A 154 10.57 -15.75 11.61
CA SER A 154 10.83 -15.49 10.19
C SER A 154 11.70 -16.60 9.61
N THR A 155 11.61 -16.79 8.30
CA THR A 155 12.40 -17.76 7.55
C THR A 155 13.06 -17.09 6.37
N PHE A 156 14.25 -17.59 6.01
CA PHE A 156 14.90 -17.28 4.74
C PHE A 156 15.34 -18.56 4.08
N THR A 157 15.00 -18.75 2.81
CA THR A 157 15.42 -19.90 2.01
C THR A 157 16.43 -19.48 0.98
N LEU A 158 17.62 -20.05 1.04
CA LEU A 158 18.75 -19.74 0.18
C LEU A 158 19.06 -20.93 -0.74
N GLN A 159 18.98 -20.71 -2.05
CA GLN A 159 19.51 -21.63 -3.04
C GLN A 159 20.95 -21.27 -3.33
N ILE A 160 21.85 -22.22 -3.12
CA ILE A 160 23.28 -22.06 -3.35
C ILE A 160 23.70 -22.98 -4.49
N THR A 161 24.30 -22.40 -5.52
CA THR A 161 24.84 -23.15 -6.67
C THR A 161 26.37 -23.08 -6.66
N GLN A 162 27.04 -24.22 -6.77
CA GLN A 162 28.48 -24.28 -6.95
C GLN A 162 28.91 -23.76 -8.33
N ASP A 163 30.03 -23.05 -8.36
CA ASP A 163 30.71 -22.74 -9.61
C ASP A 163 31.54 -23.94 -10.12
N SER A 164 32.56 -23.70 -10.91
CA SER A 164 33.49 -24.74 -11.36
C SER A 164 34.54 -25.15 -10.32
N THR A 165 34.53 -24.52 -9.15
CA THR A 165 35.46 -24.78 -8.03
C THR A 165 34.64 -25.11 -6.79
N ASP A 166 35.00 -26.19 -6.09
CA ASP A 166 34.33 -26.53 -4.84
C ASP A 166 34.53 -25.44 -3.80
N ARG A 167 33.50 -24.66 -3.54
CA ARG A 167 33.48 -23.55 -2.58
C ARG A 167 32.88 -24.01 -1.24
N THR A 168 33.23 -23.33 -0.19
CA THR A 168 32.70 -23.57 1.16
C THR A 168 31.83 -22.42 1.62
N VAL A 169 30.84 -22.74 2.45
CA VAL A 169 29.98 -21.76 3.13
C VAL A 169 30.08 -21.98 4.63
N ALA A 170 30.57 -20.99 5.36
CA ALA A 170 30.74 -21.06 6.80
C ALA A 170 29.47 -20.61 7.52
N ILE A 171 28.63 -21.56 7.90
CA ILE A 171 27.45 -21.28 8.75
C ILE A 171 27.81 -21.08 10.24
N ASN A 172 29.09 -21.16 10.57
CA ASN A 172 29.59 -20.86 11.93
C ASN A 172 29.80 -19.36 12.16
N ALA A 173 29.66 -18.56 11.12
CA ALA A 173 29.83 -17.13 11.17
C ALA A 173 28.59 -16.45 10.59
N VAL A 174 27.44 -16.63 11.27
CA VAL A 174 26.20 -15.95 10.91
C VAL A 174 26.03 -14.74 11.82
N THR A 175 25.94 -13.58 11.20
CA THR A 175 25.64 -12.32 11.88
C THR A 175 24.15 -12.00 11.72
N VAL A 176 23.49 -11.57 12.80
CA VAL A 176 22.07 -11.20 12.80
C VAL A 176 21.93 -9.78 13.32
N ASN A 177 21.37 -8.89 12.47
CA ASN A 177 21.12 -7.47 12.79
C ASN A 177 22.33 -6.74 13.37
N GLY A 178 23.53 -7.00 12.84
CA GLY A 178 24.77 -6.38 13.29
C GLY A 178 25.25 -6.84 14.67
N GLY A 179 24.74 -7.96 15.17
CA GLY A 179 25.22 -8.61 16.39
C GLY A 179 26.58 -9.28 16.22
N GLY A 180 27.03 -10.01 17.22
CA GLY A 180 28.22 -10.88 17.10
C GLY A 180 27.90 -12.14 16.31
N ASN A 181 28.93 -12.72 15.68
CA ASN A 181 28.80 -13.98 14.95
C ASN A 181 28.26 -15.11 15.85
N VAL A 182 27.30 -15.83 15.33
CA VAL A 182 26.72 -17.01 15.95
C VAL A 182 26.81 -18.21 15.01
N THR A 183 26.80 -19.40 15.56
CA THR A 183 26.73 -20.62 14.76
C THR A 183 25.28 -21.03 14.59
N ALA A 184 24.81 -21.13 13.36
CA ALA A 184 23.47 -21.67 13.08
C ALA A 184 23.35 -23.10 13.63
N LYS A 185 22.21 -23.40 14.25
CA LYS A 185 21.96 -24.69 14.87
C LYS A 185 21.32 -25.66 13.88
N THR A 186 21.91 -26.82 13.72
CA THR A 186 21.40 -27.90 12.86
C THR A 186 20.79 -29.01 13.70
N ALA A 187 19.90 -29.80 13.12
CA ALA A 187 19.32 -30.96 13.78
C ALA A 187 20.41 -31.98 14.17
N GLY A 188 20.39 -32.42 15.42
CA GLY A 188 21.39 -33.35 15.94
C GLY A 188 22.79 -32.74 16.13
N GLY A 189 22.97 -31.44 15.95
CA GLY A 189 24.26 -30.76 16.09
C GLY A 189 25.26 -31.11 14.99
N ALA A 190 24.85 -31.78 13.92
CA ALA A 190 25.69 -32.02 12.74
C ALA A 190 25.93 -30.71 12.00
N GLY A 191 27.17 -30.41 11.64
CA GLY A 191 27.49 -29.26 10.83
C GLY A 191 26.87 -29.37 9.43
N TYR A 192 26.66 -28.24 8.77
CA TYR A 192 26.36 -28.19 7.34
C TYR A 192 27.66 -28.33 6.54
N THR A 193 27.63 -29.16 5.53
CA THR A 193 28.73 -29.28 4.57
C THR A 193 28.17 -29.07 3.18
N MET A 194 28.70 -28.10 2.47
CA MET A 194 28.30 -27.77 1.11
C MET A 194 28.50 -28.95 0.16
N SER A 195 27.53 -29.18 -0.74
CA SER A 195 27.71 -30.13 -1.83
C SER A 195 28.83 -29.70 -2.76
N THR A 196 29.58 -30.68 -3.31
CA THR A 196 30.71 -30.44 -4.22
C THR A 196 30.32 -30.75 -5.65
N GLY A 197 31.12 -30.23 -6.60
CA GLY A 197 30.94 -30.41 -8.03
C GLY A 197 30.28 -29.22 -8.72
N SER A 198 30.73 -28.94 -9.92
CA SER A 198 30.21 -27.82 -10.72
C SER A 198 28.72 -27.95 -10.96
N GLY A 199 27.97 -26.89 -10.60
CA GLY A 199 26.52 -26.83 -10.76
C GLY A 199 25.72 -27.56 -9.67
N ALA A 200 26.36 -28.18 -8.66
CA ALA A 200 25.65 -28.74 -7.52
C ALA A 200 24.83 -27.67 -6.79
N ILE A 201 23.61 -27.99 -6.43
CA ILE A 201 22.69 -27.05 -5.80
C ILE A 201 22.34 -27.57 -4.41
N ASP A 202 22.44 -26.69 -3.43
CA ASP A 202 21.92 -26.89 -2.08
C ASP A 202 20.83 -25.87 -1.78
N LEU A 203 19.79 -26.33 -1.07
CA LEU A 203 18.73 -25.49 -0.57
C LEU A 203 18.82 -25.42 0.95
N VAL A 204 19.09 -24.24 1.48
CA VAL A 204 19.33 -24.00 2.90
C VAL A 204 18.26 -23.09 3.45
N THR A 205 17.55 -23.52 4.47
CA THR A 205 16.53 -22.70 5.15
C THR A 205 17.03 -22.32 6.53
N PHE A 206 17.05 -21.02 6.78
CA PHE A 206 17.28 -20.41 8.08
C PHE A 206 15.94 -20.04 8.70
N LEU A 207 15.73 -20.43 9.94
CA LEU A 207 14.56 -20.06 10.74
C LEU A 207 15.03 -19.28 11.96
N PHE A 208 14.51 -18.07 12.11
CA PHE A 208 14.79 -17.17 13.21
C PHE A 208 13.58 -17.10 14.15
N VAL A 209 13.85 -17.15 15.45
CA VAL A 209 12.87 -16.87 16.50
C VAL A 209 13.36 -15.65 17.24
N ASP A 210 12.58 -14.56 17.20
CA ASP A 210 12.89 -13.28 17.87
C ASP A 210 14.30 -12.75 17.55
N ALA A 211 14.70 -12.81 16.28
CA ALA A 211 16.05 -12.46 15.81
C ALA A 211 17.18 -13.18 16.57
N GLY A 212 16.91 -14.34 17.12
CA GLY A 212 17.90 -15.16 17.81
C GLY A 212 18.81 -15.96 16.87
N THR A 213 19.62 -16.84 17.44
CA THR A 213 20.49 -17.75 16.67
C THR A 213 19.64 -18.60 15.72
N PRO A 214 19.93 -18.59 14.40
CA PRO A 214 19.11 -19.29 13.42
C PRO A 214 19.18 -20.81 13.58
N LEU A 215 18.03 -21.45 13.38
CA LEU A 215 17.93 -22.89 13.17
C LEU A 215 18.08 -23.13 11.66
N LEU A 216 18.87 -24.10 11.29
CA LEU A 216 19.20 -24.39 9.89
C LEU A 216 18.75 -25.80 9.52
N ASN A 217 18.10 -25.88 8.35
CA ASN A 217 17.86 -27.14 7.64
C ASN A 217 18.40 -27.02 6.22
N ALA A 218 19.03 -28.08 5.70
CA ALA A 218 19.58 -28.10 4.37
C ALA A 218 19.17 -29.38 3.63
N LEU A 219 18.76 -29.20 2.38
CA LEU A 219 18.60 -30.25 1.38
C LEU A 219 19.73 -30.07 0.35
N GLN A 220 20.41 -31.16 0.03
CA GLN A 220 21.68 -31.08 -0.66
C GLN A 220 21.68 -31.88 -1.96
N ASN A 221 22.58 -31.48 -2.85
CA ASN A 221 22.95 -32.22 -4.08
C ASN A 221 21.77 -32.39 -5.06
N PHE A 222 21.05 -31.32 -5.31
CA PHE A 222 20.17 -31.27 -6.48
C PHE A 222 21.05 -31.13 -7.74
N SER A 223 20.88 -32.04 -8.71
CA SER A 223 21.68 -32.09 -9.92
C SER A 223 20.81 -32.35 -11.16
#